data_7b79f9480ec4459a19eb0a948179243a
#
_entry.id   7b79f9480ec4459a19eb0a948179243a
#
_cell.length_a   1.000
_cell.length_b   1.000
_cell.length_c   1.000
_cell.angle_alpha   90.00
_cell.angle_beta   90.00
_cell.angle_gamma   90.00
#
_symmetry.space_group_name_H-M   'P 1'
#
loop_
_entity.id
_entity.type
_entity.pdbx_description
1 polymer ?
#
loop_
_entity_poly.entity_id
_entity_poly.type
_entity_poly.pdbx_seq_one_letter_code
_entity_poly.pdbx_strand_id
1 'polypeptide(L)'
;MDRTITMSDGRKMNMIQTDCAINSGNSGGPMFNSHGEVIGIVSAKYSSSGVEGLGFAIPMDDVADMVNELITAGYVSKPLLGVSVDDVPQSVQAYGVPEGAAVLVVTPGLPGEKAGLKEGDIITKIGETEVTTADELITAKNQYEVGDTVTLTVYRGGETLTVEVTLEESTPEKEALQEKAQQEYQQKVQKEQQKQQQGNSYGYNWPFIFGY
;
A
#
# COMPACT_ATOMS: atom_id res chain seq x y z
N MET A 1 -10.92 27.48 1.71
CA MET A 1 -11.23 27.19 0.28
C MET A 1 -10.78 25.78 0.01
N ASP A 2 -11.70 24.95 -0.47
CA ASP A 2 -11.35 23.58 -0.86
C ASP A 2 -10.58 23.61 -2.18
N ARG A 3 -9.47 22.87 -2.21
CA ARG A 3 -8.62 22.78 -3.38
C ARG A 3 -8.23 21.32 -3.63
N THR A 4 -8.49 20.83 -4.84
CA THR A 4 -8.00 19.53 -5.25
C THR A 4 -6.51 19.61 -5.54
N ILE A 5 -5.72 18.81 -4.83
CA ILE A 5 -4.27 18.70 -5.01
C ILE A 5 -3.98 17.33 -5.62
N THR A 6 -3.14 17.31 -6.64
CA THR A 6 -2.62 16.06 -7.20
C THR A 6 -1.32 15.73 -6.45
N MET A 7 -1.27 14.56 -5.85
CA MET A 7 -0.11 14.03 -5.13
C MET A 7 0.97 13.57 -6.11
N SER A 8 2.19 13.36 -5.62
CA SER A 8 3.31 12.83 -6.43
C SER A 8 3.04 11.45 -7.03
N ASP A 9 2.13 10.69 -6.43
CA ASP A 9 1.66 9.38 -6.89
C ASP A 9 0.42 9.46 -7.83
N GLY A 10 0.04 10.68 -8.26
CA GLY A 10 -1.09 10.92 -9.16
C GLY A 10 -2.47 10.96 -8.48
N ARG A 11 -2.59 10.59 -7.20
CA ARG A 11 -3.86 10.67 -6.47
C ARG A 11 -4.31 12.11 -6.31
N LYS A 12 -5.61 12.35 -6.40
CA LYS A 12 -6.23 13.64 -6.17
C LYS A 12 -6.87 13.65 -4.79
N MET A 13 -6.55 14.66 -3.97
CA MET A 13 -7.16 14.87 -2.67
C MET A 13 -7.76 16.29 -2.59
N ASN A 14 -8.94 16.39 -2.01
CA ASN A 14 -9.49 17.66 -1.64
C ASN A 14 -8.85 18.11 -0.33
N MET A 15 -8.33 19.33 -0.29
CA MET A 15 -7.61 19.85 0.86
C MET A 15 -8.13 21.25 1.19
N ILE A 16 -8.22 21.57 2.46
CA ILE A 16 -8.44 22.93 2.92
C ILE A 16 -7.11 23.67 2.82
N GLN A 17 -7.08 24.71 1.98
CA GLN A 17 -5.93 25.61 1.88
C GLN A 17 -6.05 26.73 2.91
N THR A 18 -4.97 27.02 3.63
CA THR A 18 -4.88 28.08 4.64
C THR A 18 -3.59 28.87 4.49
N ASP A 19 -3.62 30.12 4.91
CA ASP A 19 -2.47 31.00 5.08
C ASP A 19 -1.88 30.95 6.50
N CYS A 20 -2.48 30.14 7.39
CA CYS A 20 -1.91 29.88 8.70
C CYS A 20 -0.53 29.21 8.56
N ALA A 21 0.41 29.62 9.41
CA ALA A 21 1.75 29.05 9.41
C ALA A 21 1.71 27.56 9.82
N ILE A 22 1.89 26.67 8.83
CA ILE A 22 2.06 25.24 9.06
C ILE A 22 3.56 24.95 9.12
N ASN A 23 4.01 24.46 10.26
CA ASN A 23 5.41 24.11 10.53
C ASN A 23 5.54 22.66 10.99
N SER A 24 6.75 22.15 11.01
CA SER A 24 7.05 20.87 11.64
C SER A 24 6.59 20.89 13.11
N GLY A 25 5.78 19.90 13.49
CA GLY A 25 5.13 19.80 14.80
C GLY A 25 3.63 20.09 14.80
N ASN A 26 3.10 20.80 13.79
CA ASN A 26 1.65 21.01 13.65
C ASN A 26 0.95 19.88 12.89
N SER A 27 1.72 19.06 12.13
CA SER A 27 1.19 17.95 11.33
C SER A 27 0.50 16.92 12.22
N GLY A 28 -0.69 16.48 11.81
CA GLY A 28 -1.56 15.59 12.59
C GLY A 28 -2.42 16.32 13.62
N GLY A 29 -2.18 17.62 13.85
CA GLY A 29 -2.99 18.45 14.76
C GLY A 29 -4.33 18.87 14.13
N PRO A 30 -5.34 19.21 14.95
CA PRO A 30 -6.63 19.69 14.48
C PRO A 30 -6.54 21.13 13.97
N MET A 31 -7.27 21.41 12.89
CA MET A 31 -7.55 22.77 12.42
C MET A 31 -8.94 23.19 12.93
N PHE A 32 -8.99 24.32 13.62
CA PHE A 32 -10.24 24.87 14.17
C PHE A 32 -10.75 26.06 13.35
N ASN A 33 -12.06 26.20 13.29
CA ASN A 33 -12.69 27.44 12.84
C ASN A 33 -12.84 28.43 13.99
N SER A 34 -13.41 29.62 13.70
CA SER A 34 -13.64 30.67 14.69
C SER A 34 -14.68 30.31 15.77
N HIS A 35 -15.43 29.23 15.61
CA HIS A 35 -16.41 28.70 16.56
C HIS A 35 -15.83 27.60 17.46
N GLY A 36 -14.55 27.22 17.27
CA GLY A 36 -13.91 26.17 18.03
C GLY A 36 -14.23 24.75 17.52
N GLU A 37 -14.82 24.64 16.33
CA GLU A 37 -15.11 23.34 15.69
C GLU A 37 -13.89 22.86 14.91
N VAL A 38 -13.61 21.55 14.96
CA VAL A 38 -12.54 20.92 14.16
C VAL A 38 -13.03 20.78 12.72
N ILE A 39 -12.38 21.47 11.80
CA ILE A 39 -12.74 21.48 10.37
C ILE A 39 -11.78 20.66 9.51
N GLY A 40 -10.65 20.22 10.06
CA GLY A 40 -9.68 19.40 9.34
C GLY A 40 -8.51 18.97 10.19
N ILE A 41 -7.65 18.14 9.59
CA ILE A 41 -6.39 17.65 10.16
C ILE A 41 -5.23 18.23 9.37
N VAL A 42 -4.33 18.95 10.05
CA VAL A 42 -3.16 19.59 9.42
C VAL A 42 -2.22 18.56 8.81
N SER A 43 -1.83 18.76 7.55
CA SER A 43 -0.87 17.90 6.86
C SER A 43 0.35 18.70 6.40
N ALA A 44 1.51 18.44 7.01
CA ALA A 44 2.77 19.12 6.63
C ALA A 44 3.40 18.58 5.34
N LYS A 45 2.90 17.49 4.76
CA LYS A 45 3.48 16.85 3.56
C LYS A 45 3.25 17.60 2.24
N TYR A 46 2.45 18.66 2.26
CA TYR A 46 2.05 19.39 1.05
C TYR A 46 2.55 20.83 0.97
N SER A 47 3.64 21.15 1.61
CA SER A 47 4.40 22.34 1.19
C SER A 47 5.11 22.00 -0.11
N SER A 48 4.52 22.36 -1.27
CA SER A 48 5.20 22.23 -2.54
C SER A 48 6.47 23.11 -2.48
N SER A 49 7.60 22.55 -2.84
CA SER A 49 8.87 23.23 -2.94
C SER A 49 8.71 24.50 -3.80
N GLY A 50 8.78 25.66 -3.16
CA GLY A 50 8.78 26.96 -3.83
C GLY A 50 7.63 27.92 -3.53
N VAL A 51 6.65 27.54 -2.69
CA VAL A 51 5.59 28.44 -2.22
C VAL A 51 5.62 28.47 -0.70
N GLU A 52 6.34 29.41 -0.14
CA GLU A 52 6.29 29.71 1.30
C GLU A 52 4.93 30.32 1.68
N GLY A 53 4.32 29.84 2.76
CA GLY A 53 3.13 30.46 3.35
C GLY A 53 1.79 29.84 2.95
N LEU A 54 1.76 28.68 2.29
CA LEU A 54 0.52 27.93 2.06
C LEU A 54 0.51 26.64 2.88
N GLY A 55 -0.43 26.54 3.80
CA GLY A 55 -0.72 25.33 4.56
C GLY A 55 -1.88 24.56 3.97
N PHE A 56 -1.93 23.26 4.25
CA PHE A 56 -3.01 22.38 3.83
C PHE A 56 -3.46 21.50 4.97
N ALA A 57 -4.78 21.27 5.02
CA ALA A 57 -5.39 20.33 5.95
C ALA A 57 -6.37 19.41 5.22
N ILE A 58 -6.47 18.18 5.68
CA ILE A 58 -7.46 17.20 5.21
C ILE A 58 -8.81 17.61 5.81
N PRO A 59 -9.88 17.79 5.01
CA PRO A 59 -11.21 18.15 5.53
C PRO A 59 -11.69 17.10 6.53
N MET A 60 -12.36 17.54 7.60
CA MET A 60 -12.92 16.62 8.59
C MET A 60 -14.01 15.74 7.99
N ASP A 61 -14.79 16.25 7.03
CA ASP A 61 -15.85 15.50 6.35
C ASP A 61 -15.30 14.26 5.61
N ASP A 62 -14.07 14.34 5.11
CA ASP A 62 -13.43 13.21 4.38
C ASP A 62 -12.89 12.11 5.32
N VAL A 63 -12.76 12.40 6.63
CA VAL A 63 -12.15 11.48 7.60
C VAL A 63 -12.99 11.24 8.85
N ALA A 64 -14.17 11.82 8.94
CA ALA A 64 -15.03 11.72 10.13
C ALA A 64 -15.38 10.28 10.50
N ASP A 65 -15.72 9.45 9.50
CA ASP A 65 -16.05 8.03 9.71
C ASP A 65 -14.82 7.26 10.22
N MET A 66 -13.66 7.49 9.61
CA MET A 66 -12.39 6.90 10.05
C MET A 66 -12.03 7.30 11.48
N VAL A 67 -12.25 8.57 11.86
CA VAL A 67 -12.02 9.05 13.24
C VAL A 67 -12.98 8.36 14.20
N ASN A 68 -14.24 8.20 13.83
CA ASN A 68 -15.22 7.49 14.65
C ASN A 68 -14.87 6.00 14.82
N GLU A 69 -14.39 5.34 13.77
CA GLU A 69 -13.88 3.96 13.89
C GLU A 69 -12.69 3.87 14.84
N LEU A 70 -11.73 4.79 14.74
CA LEU A 70 -10.59 4.85 15.66
C LEU A 70 -11.01 5.07 17.13
N ILE A 71 -12.03 5.88 17.37
CA ILE A 71 -12.55 6.11 18.73
C ILE A 71 -13.27 4.87 19.27
N THR A 72 -14.02 4.17 18.44
CA THR A 72 -14.89 3.07 18.87
C THR A 72 -14.19 1.72 18.86
N ALA A 73 -13.42 1.41 17.83
CA ALA A 73 -12.76 0.15 17.62
C ALA A 73 -11.25 0.17 17.91
N GLY A 74 -10.63 1.38 17.92
CA GLY A 74 -9.19 1.53 18.11
C GLY A 74 -8.36 1.34 16.83
N TYR A 75 -8.98 0.97 15.73
CA TYR A 75 -8.36 0.80 14.40
C TYR A 75 -9.37 1.10 13.30
N VAL A 76 -8.87 1.27 12.06
CA VAL A 76 -9.70 1.46 10.87
C VAL A 76 -9.84 0.13 10.15
N SER A 77 -11.09 -0.31 9.95
CA SER A 77 -11.40 -1.52 9.22
C SER A 77 -11.07 -1.35 7.73
N LYS A 78 -10.25 -2.24 7.19
CA LYS A 78 -9.86 -2.24 5.77
C LYS A 78 -9.85 -3.67 5.22
N PRO A 79 -10.18 -3.87 3.94
CA PRO A 79 -10.03 -5.17 3.32
C PRO A 79 -8.56 -5.59 3.27
N LEU A 80 -8.24 -6.77 3.78
CA LEU A 80 -6.91 -7.35 3.87
C LEU A 80 -6.77 -8.51 2.89
N LEU A 81 -5.71 -8.46 2.07
CA LEU A 81 -5.30 -9.56 1.21
C LEU A 81 -4.25 -10.48 1.87
N GLY A 82 -3.44 -9.92 2.76
CA GLY A 82 -2.46 -10.68 3.54
C GLY A 82 -1.19 -11.02 2.76
N VAL A 83 -0.82 -10.20 1.80
CA VAL A 83 0.44 -10.29 1.05
C VAL A 83 1.20 -8.97 1.11
N SER A 84 2.54 -9.04 1.01
CA SER A 84 3.36 -7.87 0.73
C SER A 84 3.75 -7.88 -0.73
N VAL A 85 3.63 -6.75 -1.39
CA VAL A 85 3.88 -6.60 -2.83
C VAL A 85 4.86 -5.47 -3.11
N ASP A 86 5.50 -5.52 -4.27
CA ASP A 86 6.35 -4.47 -4.82
C ASP A 86 6.16 -4.42 -6.35
N ASP A 87 6.65 -3.38 -6.98
CA ASP A 87 6.60 -3.25 -8.44
C ASP A 87 7.53 -4.26 -9.11
N VAL A 88 7.11 -4.78 -10.26
CA VAL A 88 7.99 -5.61 -11.10
C VAL A 88 9.07 -4.71 -11.71
N PRO A 89 10.39 -4.94 -11.43
CA PRO A 89 11.45 -4.11 -11.99
C PRO A 89 11.51 -4.17 -13.52
N GLN A 90 11.79 -3.04 -14.15
CA GLN A 90 11.93 -2.96 -15.61
C GLN A 90 12.96 -3.95 -16.18
N SER A 91 14.02 -4.23 -15.42
CA SER A 91 15.04 -5.21 -15.80
C SER A 91 14.49 -6.64 -15.97
N VAL A 92 13.40 -6.95 -15.26
CA VAL A 92 12.73 -8.26 -15.30
C VAL A 92 11.70 -8.30 -16.41
N GLN A 93 11.02 -7.21 -16.67
CA GLN A 93 10.06 -7.06 -17.76
C GLN A 93 10.70 -7.32 -19.13
N ALA A 94 11.99 -6.99 -19.30
CA ALA A 94 12.77 -7.27 -20.50
C ALA A 94 12.86 -8.77 -20.85
N TYR A 95 12.57 -9.68 -19.92
CA TYR A 95 12.52 -11.12 -20.12
C TYR A 95 11.10 -11.65 -20.38
N GLY A 96 10.14 -10.78 -20.69
CA GLY A 96 8.75 -11.15 -20.99
C GLY A 96 7.87 -11.34 -19.75
N VAL A 97 8.32 -10.87 -18.60
CA VAL A 97 7.52 -10.84 -17.35
C VAL A 97 6.59 -9.62 -17.42
N PRO A 98 5.28 -9.77 -17.17
CA PRO A 98 4.33 -8.64 -17.23
C PRO A 98 4.59 -7.61 -16.12
N GLU A 99 4.17 -6.38 -16.35
CA GLU A 99 3.99 -5.39 -15.30
C GLU A 99 2.92 -5.86 -14.32
N GLY A 100 2.99 -5.41 -13.07
CA GLY A 100 2.05 -5.80 -12.05
C GLY A 100 2.61 -5.68 -10.64
N ALA A 101 1.83 -6.13 -9.66
CA ALA A 101 2.23 -6.22 -8.27
C ALA A 101 2.86 -7.59 -7.98
N ALA A 102 4.17 -7.60 -7.80
CA ALA A 102 4.92 -8.82 -7.45
C ALA A 102 4.74 -9.17 -5.98
N VAL A 103 4.30 -10.39 -5.70
CA VAL A 103 4.11 -10.89 -4.33
C VAL A 103 5.46 -11.28 -3.74
N LEU A 104 5.92 -10.51 -2.76
CA LEU A 104 7.18 -10.73 -2.04
C LEU A 104 7.00 -11.67 -0.84
N VAL A 105 5.89 -11.48 -0.12
CA VAL A 105 5.57 -12.25 1.09
C VAL A 105 4.12 -12.65 1.06
N VAL A 106 3.86 -13.90 1.36
CA VAL A 106 2.50 -14.40 1.66
C VAL A 106 2.46 -14.68 3.16
N THR A 107 1.63 -13.94 3.88
CA THR A 107 1.56 -14.07 5.34
C THR A 107 0.75 -15.32 5.73
N PRO A 108 1.33 -16.24 6.52
CA PRO A 108 0.63 -17.45 6.95
C PRO A 108 -0.67 -17.15 7.72
N GLY A 109 -1.71 -17.92 7.42
CA GLY A 109 -3.03 -17.78 8.04
C GLY A 109 -3.92 -16.67 7.48
N LEU A 110 -3.41 -15.82 6.57
CA LEU A 110 -4.15 -14.72 5.96
C LEU A 110 -4.77 -15.09 4.59
N PRO A 111 -5.68 -14.28 4.06
CA PRO A 111 -6.45 -14.59 2.85
C PRO A 111 -5.62 -15.03 1.64
N GLY A 112 -4.51 -14.37 1.37
CA GLY A 112 -3.64 -14.71 0.23
C GLY A 112 -3.11 -16.13 0.29
N GLU A 113 -2.66 -16.59 1.48
CA GLU A 113 -2.23 -17.97 1.65
C GLU A 113 -3.39 -18.96 1.47
N LYS A 114 -4.54 -18.67 2.10
CA LYS A 114 -5.74 -19.51 1.99
C LYS A 114 -6.23 -19.68 0.56
N ALA A 115 -6.07 -18.64 -0.24
CA ALA A 115 -6.40 -18.64 -1.67
C ALA A 115 -5.33 -19.31 -2.56
N GLY A 116 -4.16 -19.62 -2.02
CA GLY A 116 -3.08 -20.28 -2.75
C GLY A 116 -2.17 -19.32 -3.53
N LEU A 117 -2.13 -18.03 -3.16
CA LEU A 117 -1.08 -17.12 -3.62
C LEU A 117 0.28 -17.61 -3.13
N LYS A 118 1.32 -17.32 -3.89
CA LYS A 118 2.70 -17.72 -3.60
C LYS A 118 3.65 -16.54 -3.77
N GLU A 119 4.76 -16.60 -3.05
CA GLU A 119 5.89 -15.71 -3.33
C GLU A 119 6.33 -15.88 -4.79
N GLY A 120 6.56 -14.78 -5.48
CA GLY A 120 6.89 -14.75 -6.91
C GLY A 120 5.69 -14.69 -7.87
N ASP A 121 4.47 -14.72 -7.39
CA ASP A 121 3.29 -14.38 -8.18
C ASP A 121 3.34 -12.90 -8.59
N ILE A 122 2.82 -12.59 -9.78
CA ILE A 122 2.61 -11.21 -10.20
C ILE A 122 1.12 -11.01 -10.42
N ILE A 123 0.51 -10.15 -9.62
CA ILE A 123 -0.90 -9.83 -9.74
C ILE A 123 -1.03 -8.75 -10.82
N THR A 124 -1.74 -9.09 -11.91
CA THR A 124 -1.93 -8.20 -13.07
C THR A 124 -3.35 -7.65 -13.16
N LYS A 125 -4.31 -8.23 -12.42
CA LYS A 125 -5.68 -7.72 -12.30
C LYS A 125 -6.29 -8.06 -10.95
N ILE A 126 -7.22 -7.19 -10.50
CA ILE A 126 -8.17 -7.45 -9.41
C ILE A 126 -9.58 -7.12 -9.90
N GLY A 127 -10.45 -8.12 -9.96
CA GLY A 127 -11.72 -8.02 -10.67
C GLY A 127 -11.50 -7.58 -12.12
N GLU A 128 -12.14 -6.49 -12.53
CA GLU A 128 -11.99 -5.91 -13.86
C GLU A 128 -10.87 -4.86 -13.96
N THR A 129 -10.25 -4.48 -12.82
CA THR A 129 -9.24 -3.43 -12.77
C THR A 129 -7.87 -4.00 -13.10
N GLU A 130 -7.20 -3.46 -14.12
CA GLU A 130 -5.81 -3.78 -14.44
C GLU A 130 -4.88 -3.20 -13.36
N VAL A 131 -3.80 -3.95 -13.10
CA VAL A 131 -2.79 -3.64 -12.08
C VAL A 131 -1.43 -3.68 -12.77
N THR A 132 -0.75 -2.55 -12.82
CA THR A 132 0.60 -2.42 -13.36
C THR A 132 1.64 -2.13 -12.28
N THR A 133 1.18 -1.70 -11.09
CA THR A 133 2.02 -1.38 -9.93
C THR A 133 1.43 -1.92 -8.62
N ALA A 134 2.26 -2.03 -7.60
CA ALA A 134 1.84 -2.38 -6.24
C ALA A 134 0.82 -1.37 -5.67
N ASP A 135 1.03 -0.07 -5.91
CA ASP A 135 0.12 1.00 -5.46
C ASP A 135 -1.26 0.91 -6.12
N GLU A 136 -1.32 0.53 -7.39
CA GLU A 136 -2.60 0.31 -8.09
C GLU A 136 -3.36 -0.88 -7.50
N LEU A 137 -2.68 -1.97 -7.15
CA LEU A 137 -3.30 -3.10 -6.46
C LEU A 137 -3.88 -2.67 -5.11
N ILE A 138 -3.10 -1.94 -4.31
CA ILE A 138 -3.55 -1.45 -2.99
C ILE A 138 -4.76 -0.55 -3.15
N THR A 139 -4.73 0.37 -4.12
CA THR A 139 -5.82 1.31 -4.38
C THR A 139 -7.08 0.59 -4.83
N ALA A 140 -6.97 -0.33 -5.78
CA ALA A 140 -8.10 -1.10 -6.30
C ALA A 140 -8.69 -2.04 -5.22
N LYS A 141 -7.83 -2.71 -4.44
CA LYS A 141 -8.26 -3.55 -3.31
C LYS A 141 -9.07 -2.75 -2.28
N ASN A 142 -8.68 -1.51 -1.99
CA ASN A 142 -9.37 -0.67 -1.01
C ASN A 142 -10.76 -0.17 -1.48
N GLN A 143 -11.17 -0.47 -2.70
CA GLN A 143 -12.53 -0.19 -3.20
C GLN A 143 -13.51 -1.32 -2.90
N TYR A 144 -13.03 -2.46 -2.42
CA TYR A 144 -13.86 -3.59 -1.99
C TYR A 144 -14.15 -3.48 -0.50
N GLU A 145 -15.15 -4.23 -0.06
CA GLU A 145 -15.52 -4.33 1.35
C GLU A 145 -14.90 -5.56 2.01
N VAL A 146 -14.84 -5.54 3.33
CA VAL A 146 -14.45 -6.71 4.13
C VAL A 146 -15.48 -7.83 3.90
N GLY A 147 -15.00 -9.02 3.56
CA GLY A 147 -15.84 -10.18 3.24
C GLY A 147 -16.11 -10.37 1.74
N ASP A 148 -15.77 -9.40 0.90
CA ASP A 148 -15.89 -9.56 -0.54
C ASP A 148 -14.96 -10.65 -1.06
N THR A 149 -15.44 -11.44 -2.02
CA THR A 149 -14.61 -12.37 -2.77
C THR A 149 -14.23 -11.72 -4.09
N VAL A 150 -12.93 -11.53 -4.28
CA VAL A 150 -12.37 -10.90 -5.48
C VAL A 150 -11.61 -11.91 -6.32
N THR A 151 -11.68 -11.75 -7.62
CA THR A 151 -10.92 -12.55 -8.58
C THR A 151 -9.62 -11.83 -8.90
N LEU A 152 -8.48 -12.48 -8.66
CA LEU A 152 -7.17 -12.01 -9.07
C LEU A 152 -6.71 -12.71 -10.33
N THR A 153 -6.19 -11.97 -11.30
CA THR A 153 -5.41 -12.54 -12.41
C THR A 153 -3.94 -12.52 -12.01
N VAL A 154 -3.31 -13.67 -12.01
CA VAL A 154 -1.96 -13.89 -11.49
C VAL A 154 -1.09 -14.53 -12.57
N TYR A 155 0.07 -13.95 -12.83
CA TYR A 155 1.12 -14.57 -13.64
C TYR A 155 2.07 -15.33 -12.72
N ARG A 156 2.24 -16.63 -12.97
CA ARG A 156 3.09 -17.55 -12.20
C ARG A 156 3.83 -18.48 -13.13
N GLY A 157 5.17 -18.39 -13.15
CA GLY A 157 6.01 -19.33 -13.88
C GLY A 157 5.75 -19.40 -15.40
N GLY A 158 5.33 -18.31 -16.05
CA GLY A 158 5.02 -18.27 -17.47
C GLY A 158 3.54 -18.49 -17.82
N GLU A 159 2.70 -18.79 -16.84
CA GLU A 159 1.27 -19.06 -17.02
C GLU A 159 0.42 -17.99 -16.34
N THR A 160 -0.75 -17.71 -16.90
CA THR A 160 -1.75 -16.84 -16.29
C THR A 160 -2.80 -17.69 -15.58
N LEU A 161 -3.00 -17.43 -14.32
CA LEU A 161 -3.92 -18.15 -13.43
C LEU A 161 -4.99 -17.18 -12.90
N THR A 162 -6.13 -17.74 -12.52
CA THR A 162 -7.17 -17.04 -11.81
C THR A 162 -7.23 -17.55 -10.38
N VAL A 163 -7.21 -16.64 -9.40
CA VAL A 163 -7.25 -16.96 -7.97
C VAL A 163 -8.38 -16.18 -7.33
N GLU A 164 -9.32 -16.86 -6.69
CA GLU A 164 -10.38 -16.23 -5.90
C GLU A 164 -9.94 -16.06 -4.47
N VAL A 165 -10.04 -14.83 -3.94
CA VAL A 165 -9.64 -14.49 -2.58
C VAL A 165 -10.79 -13.79 -1.88
N THR A 166 -11.19 -14.30 -0.72
CA THR A 166 -12.12 -13.58 0.15
C THR A 166 -11.32 -12.65 1.06
N LEU A 167 -11.56 -11.35 0.94
CA LEU A 167 -10.87 -10.33 1.73
C LEU A 167 -11.35 -10.39 3.19
N GLU A 168 -10.41 -10.39 4.11
CA GLU A 168 -10.71 -10.34 5.54
C GLU A 168 -10.50 -8.94 6.10
N GLU A 169 -11.02 -8.70 7.29
CA GLU A 169 -10.77 -7.46 8.02
C GLU A 169 -9.31 -7.36 8.47
N SER A 170 -8.69 -6.19 8.22
CA SER A 170 -7.40 -5.84 8.79
C SER A 170 -7.58 -5.47 10.25
N THR A 171 -7.15 -6.34 11.14
CA THR A 171 -7.11 -6.08 12.59
C THR A 171 -5.68 -5.89 13.06
N PRO A 172 -5.44 -5.24 14.21
CA PRO A 172 -4.09 -5.06 14.74
C PRO A 172 -3.30 -6.36 14.87
N GLU A 173 -3.96 -7.48 15.19
CA GLU A 173 -3.31 -8.79 15.28
C GLU A 173 -2.84 -9.29 13.90
N LYS A 174 -3.67 -9.12 12.87
CA LYS A 174 -3.32 -9.53 11.49
C LYS A 174 -2.25 -8.63 10.89
N GLU A 175 -2.30 -7.32 11.18
CA GLU A 175 -1.25 -6.37 10.79
C GLU A 175 0.09 -6.74 11.44
N ALA A 176 0.10 -7.07 12.74
CA ALA A 176 1.30 -7.54 13.42
C ALA A 176 1.86 -8.85 12.82
N LEU A 177 1.00 -9.78 12.38
CA LEU A 177 1.44 -10.98 11.66
C LEU A 177 2.10 -10.62 10.32
N GLN A 178 1.50 -9.68 9.58
CA GLN A 178 2.03 -9.22 8.29
C GLN A 178 3.37 -8.48 8.46
N GLU A 179 3.47 -7.61 9.45
CA GLU A 179 4.73 -6.93 9.79
C GLU A 179 5.83 -7.91 10.16
N LYS A 180 5.52 -8.92 10.97
CA LYS A 180 6.48 -9.96 11.34
C LYS A 180 6.97 -10.74 10.12
N ALA A 181 6.07 -11.18 9.25
CA ALA A 181 6.44 -11.89 8.03
C ALA A 181 7.31 -11.02 7.12
N GLN A 182 6.99 -9.72 7.01
CA GLN A 182 7.78 -8.75 6.26
C GLN A 182 9.19 -8.57 6.85
N GLN A 183 9.32 -8.49 8.18
CA GLN A 183 10.60 -8.38 8.85
C GLN A 183 11.47 -9.63 8.65
N GLU A 184 10.88 -10.81 8.73
CA GLU A 184 11.57 -12.09 8.46
C GLU A 184 12.08 -12.14 7.02
N TYR A 185 11.28 -11.70 6.05
CA TYR A 185 11.68 -11.58 4.66
C TYR A 185 12.87 -10.61 4.48
N GLN A 186 12.80 -9.42 5.07
CA GLN A 186 13.89 -8.43 5.01
C GLN A 186 15.20 -8.98 5.58
N GLN A 187 15.14 -9.69 6.71
CA GLN A 187 16.31 -10.33 7.30
C GLN A 187 16.90 -11.42 6.40
N LYS A 188 16.04 -12.18 5.71
CA LYS A 188 16.46 -13.21 4.76
C LYS A 188 17.18 -12.59 3.55
N VAL A 189 16.61 -11.54 2.97
CA VAL A 189 17.21 -10.80 1.85
C VAL A 189 18.57 -10.20 2.24
N GLN A 190 18.67 -9.57 3.42
CA GLN A 190 19.94 -9.01 3.90
C GLN A 190 21.03 -10.08 4.10
N LYS A 191 20.68 -11.24 4.65
CA LYS A 191 21.61 -12.36 4.82
C LYS A 191 22.10 -12.91 3.48
N GLU A 192 21.23 -12.97 2.49
CA GLU A 192 21.59 -13.42 1.14
C GLU A 192 22.52 -12.42 0.44
N GLN A 193 22.23 -11.12 0.53
CA GLN A 193 23.09 -10.07 -0.01
C GLN A 193 24.50 -10.09 0.63
N GLN A 194 24.59 -10.30 1.95
CA GLN A 194 25.89 -10.41 2.65
C GLN A 194 26.70 -11.64 2.18
N LYS A 195 26.03 -12.76 1.92
CA LYS A 195 26.69 -13.97 1.39
C LYS A 195 27.21 -13.74 -0.05
N GLN A 196 26.47 -13.02 -0.87
CA GLN A 196 26.90 -12.69 -2.24
C GLN A 196 28.10 -11.73 -2.27
N GLN A 197 28.21 -10.80 -1.32
CA GLN A 197 29.38 -9.89 -1.21
C GLN A 197 30.65 -10.63 -0.77
N GLN A 198 30.54 -11.75 -0.07
CA GLN A 198 31.67 -12.58 0.37
C GLN A 198 32.09 -13.66 -0.64
N GLY A 199 31.20 -14.00 -1.58
CA GLY A 199 31.47 -14.94 -2.67
C GLY A 199 31.43 -14.21 -3.99
N ASN A 200 32.54 -14.26 -4.76
CA ASN A 200 32.73 -13.61 -6.04
C ASN A 200 31.78 -14.22 -7.11
N SER A 201 30.49 -13.94 -7.03
CA SER A 201 29.49 -14.43 -7.98
C SER A 201 28.63 -13.29 -8.50
N TYR A 202 28.80 -12.96 -9.76
CA TYR A 202 27.96 -12.05 -10.54
C TYR A 202 26.60 -12.69 -10.76
N GLY A 203 25.56 -12.18 -10.14
CA GLY A 203 24.17 -12.57 -10.40
C GLY A 203 23.22 -11.67 -9.62
N TYR A 204 22.48 -10.82 -10.33
CA TYR A 204 21.29 -10.16 -9.78
C TYR A 204 20.27 -11.28 -9.50
N ASN A 205 20.17 -11.68 -8.22
CA ASN A 205 19.18 -12.64 -7.76
C ASN A 205 17.91 -11.89 -7.37
N TRP A 206 17.09 -11.56 -8.36
CA TRP A 206 15.67 -11.33 -8.11
C TRP A 206 15.10 -12.66 -7.65
N PRO A 207 14.56 -12.77 -6.40
CA PRO A 207 14.26 -14.06 -5.79
C PRO A 207 13.21 -14.90 -6.54
N PHE A 208 12.63 -14.38 -7.62
CA PHE A 208 11.44 -14.97 -8.23
C PHE A 208 11.59 -15.41 -9.70
N ILE A 209 12.76 -15.17 -10.34
CA ILE A 209 12.87 -15.44 -11.78
C ILE A 209 13.31 -16.88 -12.10
N PHE A 210 13.96 -17.57 -11.18
CA PHE A 210 14.50 -18.91 -11.43
C PHE A 210 14.26 -19.86 -10.24
N GLY A 211 13.00 -20.07 -9.89
CA GLY A 211 12.60 -21.21 -9.07
C GLY A 211 12.32 -22.41 -10.00
N TYR A 212 13.36 -23.20 -10.30
CA TYR A 212 13.22 -24.60 -10.73
C TYR A 212 13.26 -25.50 -9.52
#